data_b7537b6e20676e7038e06d29ee61ce2c
#
_entry.id   b7537b6e20676e7038e06d29ee61ce2c
#
_cell.length_a   1.000
_cell.length_b   1.000
_cell.length_c   1.000
_cell.angle_alpha   90.00
_cell.angle_beta   90.00
_cell.angle_gamma   90.00
#
_symmetry.space_group_name_H-M   'P 1'
#
loop_
_entity.id
_entity.type
_entity.pdbx_description
1 polymer ?
#
loop_
_entity_poly.entity_id
_entity_poly.type
_entity_poly.pdbx_seq_one_letter_code
_entity_poly.pdbx_strand_id
1 'polypeptide(L)'
;TNDAYAREIIRAGRDLGITPRGIVIAFATVYVESNWIMWANAAVPESLAIPHERVGSDGKSVGLFQQQVVWGNGAWWWGSAADCMDPYKSARLFFQRLAKRDYNNGDPGAHAQAIQQSAYPDRYGQRMSEAQ
;
A
#
# COMPACT_ATOMS: atom_id res chain seq x y z
N THR A 1 -9.60 -0.09 -12.24
CA THR A 1 -8.84 0.97 -12.91
C THR A 1 -8.16 1.88 -11.90
N ASN A 2 -7.16 2.63 -12.34
CA ASN A 2 -6.43 3.54 -11.46
C ASN A 2 -7.36 4.56 -10.79
N ASP A 3 -8.31 5.10 -11.53
CA ASP A 3 -9.26 6.06 -10.98
C ASP A 3 -10.14 5.44 -9.90
N ALA A 4 -10.60 4.22 -10.12
CA ALA A 4 -11.41 3.51 -9.13
C ALA A 4 -10.60 3.22 -7.87
N TYR A 5 -9.35 2.80 -8.02
CA TYR A 5 -8.47 2.56 -6.89
C TYR A 5 -8.19 3.85 -6.12
N ALA A 6 -7.91 4.94 -6.84
CA ALA A 6 -7.64 6.24 -6.21
C ALA A 6 -8.83 6.71 -5.37
N ARG A 7 -10.05 6.56 -5.89
CA ARG A 7 -11.27 6.94 -5.14
C ARG A 7 -11.41 6.15 -3.86
N GLU A 8 -11.13 4.85 -3.88
CA GLU A 8 -11.24 4.00 -2.70
C GLU A 8 -10.17 4.36 -1.66
N ILE A 9 -8.96 4.69 -2.10
CA ILE A 9 -7.90 5.14 -1.20
C ILE A 9 -8.29 6.47 -0.55
N ILE A 10 -8.82 7.41 -1.34
CA ILE A 10 -9.28 8.70 -0.82
C ILE A 10 -10.41 8.50 0.19
N ARG A 11 -11.36 7.62 -0.11
CA ARG A 11 -12.48 7.33 0.80
C ARG A 11 -11.98 6.77 2.12
N ALA A 12 -11.05 5.83 2.08
CA ALA A 12 -10.43 5.28 3.29
C ALA A 12 -9.71 6.36 4.11
N GLY A 13 -8.98 7.23 3.44
CA GLY A 13 -8.29 8.34 4.10
C GLY A 13 -9.26 9.30 4.77
N ARG A 14 -10.34 9.66 4.09
CA ARG A 14 -11.37 10.53 4.67
C ARG A 14 -12.00 9.90 5.90
N ASP A 15 -12.31 8.61 5.85
CA ASP A 15 -12.93 7.90 6.96
C ASP A 15 -12.03 7.88 8.20
N LEU A 16 -10.72 7.96 8.01
CA LEU A 16 -9.74 7.95 9.09
C LEU A 16 -9.17 9.34 9.41
N GLY A 17 -9.69 10.40 8.80
CA GLY A 17 -9.25 11.76 9.07
C GLY A 17 -7.85 12.09 8.55
N ILE A 18 -7.43 11.42 7.47
CA ILE A 18 -6.11 11.61 6.87
C ILE A 18 -6.10 12.92 6.06
N THR A 19 -5.04 13.72 6.24
CA THR A 19 -4.86 14.97 5.50
C THR A 19 -4.50 14.71 4.04
N PRO A 20 -4.65 15.73 3.15
CA PRO A 20 -4.21 15.58 1.75
C PRO A 20 -2.76 15.10 1.61
N ARG A 21 -1.85 15.55 2.49
CA ARG A 21 -0.47 15.07 2.48
C ARG A 21 -0.40 13.56 2.70
N GLY A 22 -1.21 13.02 3.61
CA GLY A 22 -1.28 11.57 3.85
C GLY A 22 -1.80 10.81 2.64
N ILE A 23 -2.75 11.36 1.91
CA ILE A 23 -3.24 10.77 0.65
C ILE A 23 -2.13 10.73 -0.39
N VAL A 24 -1.35 11.81 -0.52
CA VAL A 24 -0.20 11.85 -1.45
C VAL A 24 0.82 10.78 -1.09
N ILE A 25 1.10 10.60 0.21
CA ILE A 25 2.02 9.55 0.66
C ILE A 25 1.51 8.17 0.26
N ALA A 26 0.22 7.91 0.42
CA ALA A 26 -0.39 6.64 -0.01
C ALA A 26 -0.28 6.44 -1.52
N PHE A 27 -0.56 7.45 -2.31
CA PHE A 27 -0.47 7.38 -3.77
C PHE A 27 0.97 7.09 -4.22
N ALA A 28 1.95 7.76 -3.63
CA ALA A 28 3.35 7.51 -3.94
C ALA A 28 3.75 6.07 -3.57
N THR A 29 3.25 5.57 -2.46
CA THR A 29 3.49 4.18 -2.02
C THR A 29 2.94 3.19 -3.06
N VAL A 30 1.71 3.37 -3.49
CA VAL A 30 1.10 2.51 -4.50
C VAL A 30 1.89 2.55 -5.81
N TYR A 31 2.35 3.73 -6.22
CA TYR A 31 3.20 3.89 -7.39
C TYR A 31 4.47 3.04 -7.29
N VAL A 32 5.17 3.16 -6.16
CA VAL A 32 6.45 2.46 -5.95
C VAL A 32 6.23 0.96 -5.84
N GLU A 33 5.23 0.54 -5.08
CA GLU A 33 5.07 -0.87 -4.76
C GLU A 33 4.43 -1.68 -5.88
N SER A 34 3.42 -1.14 -6.53
CA SER A 34 2.63 -1.92 -7.48
C SER A 34 2.44 -1.26 -8.85
N ASN A 35 2.83 -0.01 -9.00
CA ASN A 35 2.52 0.78 -10.19
C ASN A 35 1.00 0.78 -10.49
N TRP A 36 0.18 0.88 -9.44
CA TRP A 36 -1.28 0.89 -9.52
C TRP A 36 -1.89 -0.41 -10.05
N ILE A 37 -1.16 -1.52 -9.99
CA ILE A 37 -1.63 -2.82 -10.45
C ILE A 37 -2.06 -3.64 -9.23
N MET A 38 -3.23 -4.26 -9.32
CA MET A 38 -3.70 -5.18 -8.29
C MET A 38 -3.02 -6.54 -8.48
N TRP A 39 -2.02 -6.82 -7.65
CA TRP A 39 -1.24 -8.04 -7.74
C TRP A 39 -1.76 -9.13 -6.82
N ALA A 40 -1.94 -10.34 -7.36
CA ALA A 40 -1.92 -11.57 -6.57
C ALA A 40 -0.49 -12.07 -6.47
N ASN A 41 -0.25 -13.12 -5.69
CA ASN A 41 1.09 -13.69 -5.53
C ASN A 41 0.99 -15.22 -5.55
N ALA A 42 1.82 -15.83 -6.38
CA ALA A 42 1.82 -17.30 -6.53
C ALA A 42 2.18 -18.01 -5.21
N ALA A 43 2.93 -17.36 -4.31
CA ALA A 43 3.27 -17.91 -3.00
C ALA A 43 2.13 -17.76 -1.97
N VAL A 44 1.03 -17.08 -2.35
CA VAL A 44 -0.15 -16.88 -1.51
C VAL A 44 -1.35 -17.45 -2.27
N PRO A 45 -1.62 -18.77 -2.18
CA PRO A 45 -2.61 -19.42 -3.05
C PRO A 45 -4.00 -18.79 -3.00
N GLU A 46 -4.45 -18.36 -1.83
CA GLU A 46 -5.77 -17.73 -1.69
C GLU A 46 -5.89 -16.42 -2.46
N SER A 47 -4.77 -15.73 -2.73
CA SER A 47 -4.79 -14.49 -3.50
C SER A 47 -5.21 -14.71 -4.95
N LEU A 48 -4.96 -15.91 -5.49
CA LEU A 48 -5.25 -16.22 -6.88
C LEU A 48 -6.75 -16.33 -7.15
N ALA A 49 -7.55 -16.56 -6.11
CA ALA A 49 -9.01 -16.61 -6.21
C ALA A 49 -9.68 -15.23 -6.06
N ILE A 50 -8.92 -14.21 -5.74
CA ILE A 50 -9.42 -12.84 -5.57
C ILE A 50 -9.19 -12.09 -6.89
N PRO A 51 -10.12 -11.21 -7.32
CA PRO A 51 -9.93 -10.43 -8.54
C PRO A 51 -8.60 -9.69 -8.54
N HIS A 52 -7.81 -9.88 -9.59
CA HIS A 52 -6.48 -9.30 -9.71
C HIS A 52 -6.13 -9.09 -11.19
N GLU A 53 -5.09 -8.29 -11.43
CA GLU A 53 -4.67 -7.94 -12.78
C GLU A 53 -3.40 -8.70 -13.20
N ARG A 54 -2.51 -8.97 -12.23
CA ARG A 54 -1.26 -9.69 -12.47
C ARG A 54 -0.91 -10.57 -11.28
N VAL A 55 0.02 -11.48 -11.50
CA VAL A 55 0.51 -12.41 -10.47
C VAL A 55 2.00 -12.20 -10.31
N GLY A 56 2.43 -11.88 -9.08
CA GLY A 56 3.83 -11.79 -8.71
C GLY A 56 4.32 -13.10 -8.09
N SER A 57 5.64 -13.16 -7.87
CA SER A 57 6.27 -14.34 -7.26
C SER A 57 7.27 -13.98 -6.18
N ASP A 58 7.58 -12.70 -6.00
CA ASP A 58 8.55 -12.24 -5.03
C ASP A 58 7.91 -12.12 -3.64
N GLY A 59 8.57 -12.69 -2.64
CA GLY A 59 8.06 -12.64 -1.27
C GLY A 59 6.64 -13.19 -1.18
N LYS A 60 5.82 -12.56 -0.36
CA LYS A 60 4.41 -12.95 -0.16
C LYS A 60 3.52 -11.71 -0.11
N SER A 61 3.86 -10.73 -0.91
CA SER A 61 3.17 -9.44 -0.96
C SER A 61 2.05 -9.46 -1.98
N VAL A 62 0.94 -8.83 -1.67
CA VAL A 62 -0.21 -8.72 -2.56
C VAL A 62 -0.79 -7.32 -2.55
N GLY A 63 -1.59 -7.02 -3.56
CA GLY A 63 -2.39 -5.81 -3.63
C GLY A 63 -1.63 -4.58 -4.08
N LEU A 64 -2.33 -3.45 -4.01
CA LEU A 64 -1.79 -2.15 -4.45
C LEU A 64 -0.61 -1.70 -3.60
N PHE A 65 -0.64 -1.97 -2.30
CA PHE A 65 0.40 -1.57 -1.35
C PHE A 65 1.47 -2.64 -1.17
N GLN A 66 1.35 -3.78 -1.81
CA GLN A 66 2.26 -4.92 -1.65
C GLN A 66 2.44 -5.29 -0.18
N GLN A 67 1.32 -5.51 0.49
CA GLN A 67 1.28 -5.87 1.90
C GLN A 67 1.46 -7.38 2.07
N GLN A 68 2.23 -7.76 3.08
CA GLN A 68 2.51 -9.18 3.32
C GLN A 68 1.41 -9.82 4.15
N VAL A 69 0.94 -10.98 3.70
CA VAL A 69 -0.19 -11.68 4.30
C VAL A 69 0.24 -12.93 5.07
N VAL A 70 1.48 -13.36 4.94
CA VAL A 70 1.95 -14.59 5.58
C VAL A 70 2.68 -14.28 6.85
N TRP A 71 2.12 -14.74 7.97
CA TRP A 71 2.71 -14.58 9.28
C TRP A 71 4.01 -15.40 9.39
N GLY A 72 5.00 -14.82 10.05
CA GLY A 72 6.20 -15.56 10.40
C GLY A 72 7.29 -15.61 9.35
N ASN A 73 7.17 -14.87 8.26
CA ASN A 73 8.25 -14.82 7.26
C ASN A 73 9.29 -13.74 7.55
N GLY A 74 9.31 -13.22 8.77
CA GLY A 74 10.24 -12.18 9.19
C GLY A 74 9.82 -10.78 8.85
N ALA A 75 8.63 -10.61 8.30
CA ALA A 75 8.13 -9.33 7.85
C ALA A 75 6.83 -8.97 8.56
N TRP A 76 6.27 -7.85 8.18
CA TRP A 76 4.99 -7.40 8.69
C TRP A 76 3.87 -8.33 8.23
N TRP A 77 3.01 -8.66 9.17
CA TRP A 77 1.73 -9.27 8.83
C TRP A 77 0.69 -8.15 8.81
N TRP A 78 0.07 -7.95 7.66
CA TRP A 78 -0.86 -6.85 7.45
C TRP A 78 -2.31 -7.25 7.63
N GLY A 79 -2.69 -8.42 7.12
CA GLY A 79 -4.06 -8.88 7.18
C GLY A 79 -4.26 -10.08 6.26
N SER A 80 -5.51 -10.44 5.99
CA SER A 80 -5.83 -11.49 5.03
C SER A 80 -5.53 -11.03 3.61
N ALA A 81 -5.39 -11.97 2.67
CA ALA A 81 -5.25 -11.66 1.27
C ALA A 81 -6.46 -10.85 0.76
N ALA A 82 -7.67 -11.19 1.22
CA ALA A 82 -8.87 -10.46 0.83
C ALA A 82 -8.80 -8.99 1.25
N ASP A 83 -8.32 -8.71 2.45
CA ASP A 83 -8.19 -7.33 2.94
C ASP A 83 -7.08 -6.58 2.19
N CYS A 84 -5.93 -7.23 2.01
CA CYS A 84 -4.78 -6.60 1.36
C CYS A 84 -5.00 -6.38 -0.14
N MET A 85 -5.92 -7.10 -0.76
CA MET A 85 -6.27 -6.94 -2.18
C MET A 85 -7.56 -6.15 -2.41
N ASP A 86 -8.16 -5.63 -1.36
CA ASP A 86 -9.28 -4.70 -1.46
C ASP A 86 -8.75 -3.28 -1.42
N PRO A 87 -9.07 -2.42 -2.42
CA PRO A 87 -8.49 -1.07 -2.47
C PRO A 87 -8.81 -0.23 -1.23
N TYR A 88 -10.01 -0.34 -0.71
CA TYR A 88 -10.42 0.43 0.48
C TYR A 88 -9.80 -0.14 1.75
N LYS A 89 -9.92 -1.45 1.96
CA LYS A 89 -9.43 -2.10 3.19
C LYS A 89 -7.92 -2.05 3.30
N SER A 90 -7.20 -2.24 2.19
CA SER A 90 -5.73 -2.15 2.20
C SER A 90 -5.27 -0.73 2.49
N ALA A 91 -5.96 0.26 1.95
CA ALA A 91 -5.66 1.67 2.26
C ALA A 91 -5.92 1.97 3.74
N ARG A 92 -6.99 1.44 4.34
CA ARG A 92 -7.22 1.61 5.78
C ARG A 92 -6.09 1.03 6.60
N LEU A 93 -5.60 -0.15 6.25
CA LEU A 93 -4.48 -0.77 6.94
C LEU A 93 -3.23 0.12 6.87
N PHE A 94 -2.97 0.70 5.70
CA PHE A 94 -1.87 1.63 5.51
C PHE A 94 -2.07 2.90 6.36
N PHE A 95 -3.23 3.52 6.28
CA PHE A 95 -3.51 4.77 6.98
C PHE A 95 -3.55 4.61 8.50
N GLN A 96 -3.95 3.47 9.02
CA GLN A 96 -3.90 3.20 10.45
C GLN A 96 -2.45 3.25 10.97
N ARG A 97 -1.49 2.79 10.18
CA ARG A 97 -0.07 2.89 10.53
C ARG A 97 0.47 4.30 10.33
N LEU A 98 0.07 4.95 9.24
CA LEU A 98 0.48 6.32 8.95
C LEU A 98 -0.01 7.28 10.04
N ALA A 99 -1.22 7.11 10.52
CA ALA A 99 -1.82 7.98 11.53
C ALA A 99 -1.07 7.98 12.86
N LYS A 100 -0.27 6.96 13.12
CA LYS A 100 0.57 6.88 14.32
C LYS A 100 1.87 7.66 14.19
N ARG A 101 2.15 8.21 13.03
CA ARG A 101 3.36 8.98 12.73
C ARG A 101 3.01 10.44 12.52
N ASP A 102 3.99 11.32 12.72
CA ASP A 102 3.83 12.74 12.42
C ASP A 102 4.04 13.00 10.91
N TYR A 103 3.14 12.45 10.11
CA TYR A 103 3.31 12.38 8.65
C TYR A 103 3.13 13.74 7.95
N ASN A 104 2.58 14.73 8.64
CA ASN A 104 2.46 16.09 8.11
C ASN A 104 3.79 16.86 8.21
N ASN A 105 4.76 16.30 8.92
CA ASN A 105 6.08 16.88 9.10
C ASN A 105 7.15 15.88 8.67
N GLY A 106 8.32 16.41 8.31
CA GLY A 106 9.43 15.59 7.88
C GLY A 106 9.32 15.13 6.44
N ASP A 107 10.19 14.23 6.04
CA ASP A 107 10.25 13.71 4.67
C ASP A 107 9.11 12.71 4.41
N PRO A 108 8.21 12.98 3.44
CA PRO A 108 7.14 12.05 3.12
C PRO A 108 7.62 10.66 2.71
N GLY A 109 8.72 10.58 1.97
CA GLY A 109 9.29 9.30 1.55
C GLY A 109 9.78 8.49 2.74
N ALA A 110 10.33 9.13 3.76
CA ALA A 110 10.75 8.46 4.99
C ALA A 110 9.57 7.85 5.75
N HIS A 111 8.42 8.53 5.77
CA HIS A 111 7.21 7.99 6.37
C HIS A 111 6.71 6.75 5.63
N ALA A 112 6.70 6.80 4.30
CA ALA A 112 6.30 5.64 3.48
C ALA A 112 7.24 4.46 3.72
N GLN A 113 8.56 4.72 3.73
CA GLN A 113 9.56 3.67 3.96
C GLN A 113 9.40 3.02 5.34
N ALA A 114 9.14 3.82 6.36
CA ALA A 114 8.99 3.30 7.72
C ALA A 114 7.79 2.37 7.84
N ILE A 115 6.72 2.64 7.09
CA ILE A 115 5.52 1.81 7.08
C ILE A 115 5.73 0.55 6.24
N GLN A 116 6.28 0.68 5.05
CA GLN A 116 6.42 -0.41 4.07
C GLN A 116 7.68 -1.25 4.25
N GLN A 117 8.74 -0.69 4.85
CA GLN A 117 10.04 -1.33 4.99
C GLN A 117 10.57 -1.85 3.65
N SER A 118 10.47 -1.00 2.62
CA SER A 118 10.89 -1.31 1.26
C SER A 118 12.41 -1.41 1.15
N ALA A 119 12.89 -2.23 0.21
CA ALA A 119 14.30 -2.29 -0.18
C ALA A 119 14.75 -1.04 -0.97
N TYR A 120 13.83 -0.21 -1.43
CA TYR A 120 14.12 0.93 -2.31
C TYR A 120 13.52 2.23 -1.73
N PRO A 121 14.04 2.71 -0.58
CA PRO A 121 13.42 3.85 0.13
C PRO A 121 13.40 5.14 -0.69
N ASP A 122 14.40 5.38 -1.53
CA ASP A 122 14.49 6.62 -2.31
C ASP A 122 13.39 6.76 -3.35
N ARG A 123 12.79 5.66 -3.77
CA ARG A 123 11.71 5.69 -4.78
C ARG A 123 10.47 6.41 -4.30
N TYR A 124 10.18 6.40 -2.99
CA TYR A 124 9.01 7.08 -2.45
C TYR A 124 9.12 8.59 -2.64
N GLY A 125 10.29 9.16 -2.42
CA GLY A 125 10.52 10.59 -2.66
C GLY A 125 10.40 10.96 -4.14
N GLN A 126 10.92 10.12 -5.03
CA GLN A 126 10.84 10.34 -6.48
C GLN A 126 9.40 10.33 -6.96
N ARG A 127 8.57 9.40 -6.47
CA ARG A 127 7.17 9.29 -6.87
C ARG A 127 6.27 10.33 -6.21
N MET A 128 6.75 10.98 -5.17
CA MET A 128 5.96 11.93 -4.42
C MET A 128 5.49 13.10 -5.30
N SER A 129 6.36 13.61 -6.15
CA SER A 129 6.00 14.70 -7.05
C SER A 129 4.97 14.26 -8.10
N GLU A 130 4.99 13.01 -8.52
CA GLU A 130 4.01 12.47 -9.46
C GLU A 130 2.65 12.26 -8.78
N ALA A 131 2.62 12.01 -7.48
CA ALA A 131 1.40 11.78 -6.71
C ALA A 131 0.70 13.10 -6.35
N GLN A 132 1.43 14.18 -6.32
CA GLN A 132 0.89 15.50 -6.09
C GLN A 132 0.15 16.02 -7.33
#